data_01a54f4d9ea11c3ad4b820a6f6de1ede
#
_entry.id   01a54f4d9ea11c3ad4b820a6f6de1ede
#
_cell.length_a   1.000
_cell.length_b   1.000
_cell.length_c   1.000
_cell.angle_alpha   90.00
_cell.angle_beta   90.00
_cell.angle_gamma   90.00
#
_symmetry.space_group_name_H-M   'P 1'
#
loop_
_entity.id
_entity.type
_entity.pdbx_description
1 polymer ?
#
loop_
_entity_poly.entity_id
_entity_poly.type
_entity_poly.pdbx_seq_one_letter_code
_entity_poly.pdbx_strand_id
1 'polypeptide(L)'
;MQFTSKQNKNRALIGIDGRIMSMFDAEPLLNEVKGLIAEGHHLFILDLSKTEYMSSEGLNVLLKILTKTRNVGGETVLCSISPELEKLFIITKLAHIFTILPNVKESEAFLKRKFGKVEA
;
A
#
# COMPACT_ATOMS: atom_id res chain seq x y z
N MET A 1 1.81 3.18 -15.06
CA MET A 1 2.60 2.82 -13.86
C MET A 1 2.98 1.35 -13.89
N GLN A 2 4.00 0.98 -13.17
CA GLN A 2 4.45 -0.40 -13.06
C GLN A 2 4.57 -0.76 -11.60
N PHE A 3 4.57 -2.05 -11.28
CA PHE A 3 4.73 -2.47 -9.90
C PHE A 3 5.47 -3.81 -9.82
N THR A 4 6.06 -4.04 -8.66
CA THR A 4 6.67 -5.33 -8.31
C THR A 4 5.95 -5.86 -7.09
N SER A 5 5.96 -7.18 -6.93
CA SER A 5 5.24 -7.83 -5.82
C SER A 5 6.09 -8.97 -5.27
N LYS A 6 6.27 -8.98 -3.95
CA LYS A 6 6.96 -10.05 -3.23
C LYS A 6 6.12 -10.47 -2.06
N GLN A 7 6.01 -11.76 -1.83
CA GLN A 7 5.20 -12.31 -0.74
C GLN A 7 6.07 -13.05 0.25
N ASN A 8 5.68 -12.99 1.52
CA ASN A 8 6.34 -13.71 2.59
C ASN A 8 5.29 -14.01 3.67
N LYS A 9 4.87 -15.28 3.75
CA LYS A 9 3.81 -15.69 4.68
C LYS A 9 2.53 -14.91 4.38
N ASN A 10 1.97 -14.18 5.36
CA ASN A 10 0.74 -13.41 5.16
C ASN A 10 1.00 -11.98 4.71
N ARG A 11 2.24 -11.64 4.38
CA ARG A 11 2.60 -10.27 3.96
C ARG A 11 2.86 -10.19 2.47
N ALA A 12 2.65 -9.01 1.93
CA ALA A 12 2.99 -8.70 0.55
C ALA A 12 3.67 -7.33 0.52
N LEU A 13 4.80 -7.26 -0.16
CA LEU A 13 5.52 -6.02 -0.39
C LEU A 13 5.33 -5.65 -1.86
N ILE A 14 4.72 -4.50 -2.10
CA ILE A 14 4.47 -4.03 -3.46
C ILE A 14 5.15 -2.69 -3.66
N GLY A 15 6.07 -2.64 -4.62
CA GLY A 15 6.70 -1.38 -5.02
C GLY A 15 5.99 -0.81 -6.23
N ILE A 16 5.64 0.46 -6.18
CA ILE A 16 4.91 1.12 -7.25
C ILE A 16 5.83 2.15 -7.91
N ASP A 17 6.00 2.03 -9.23
CA ASP A 17 6.90 2.86 -10.00
C ASP A 17 6.10 3.72 -10.97
N GLY A 18 6.38 5.02 -10.98
CA GLY A 18 5.79 5.94 -11.95
C GLY A 18 4.63 6.73 -11.39
N ARG A 19 3.58 6.86 -12.19
CA ARG A 19 2.45 7.74 -11.88
C ARG A 19 1.16 6.94 -11.79
N ILE A 20 0.38 7.20 -10.75
CA ILE A 20 -0.92 6.54 -10.60
C ILE A 20 -2.00 7.57 -10.92
N MET A 21 -2.54 7.51 -12.13
CA MET A 21 -3.41 8.56 -12.64
C MET A 21 -4.89 8.18 -12.73
N SER A 22 -5.21 6.89 -12.79
CA SER A 22 -6.61 6.47 -12.94
C SER A 22 -6.81 5.05 -12.43
N MET A 23 -8.07 4.70 -12.18
CA MET A 23 -8.43 3.33 -11.82
C MET A 23 -8.09 2.35 -12.95
N PHE A 24 -8.29 2.80 -14.19
CA PHE A 24 -8.00 1.98 -15.36
C PHE A 24 -6.50 1.66 -15.43
N ASP A 25 -5.68 2.69 -15.20
CA ASP A 25 -4.23 2.56 -15.20
C ASP A 25 -3.74 1.60 -14.11
N ALA A 26 -4.44 1.55 -12.99
CA ALA A 26 -4.07 0.76 -11.83
C ALA A 26 -4.79 -0.59 -11.77
N GLU A 27 -5.56 -0.96 -12.78
CA GLU A 27 -6.31 -2.22 -12.76
C GLU A 27 -5.43 -3.44 -12.52
N PRO A 28 -4.26 -3.56 -13.17
CA PRO A 28 -3.40 -4.71 -12.90
C PRO A 28 -2.96 -4.79 -11.45
N LEU A 29 -2.69 -3.64 -10.82
CA LEU A 29 -2.32 -3.59 -9.42
C LEU A 29 -3.47 -4.05 -8.53
N LEU A 30 -4.68 -3.58 -8.79
CA LEU A 30 -5.85 -3.98 -8.02
C LEU A 30 -6.15 -5.47 -8.16
N ASN A 31 -5.94 -6.02 -9.35
CA ASN A 31 -6.11 -7.45 -9.57
C ASN A 31 -5.07 -8.27 -8.81
N GLU A 32 -3.83 -7.79 -8.77
CA GLU A 32 -2.78 -8.45 -8.00
C GLU A 32 -3.13 -8.48 -6.51
N VAL A 33 -3.60 -7.36 -5.98
CA VAL A 33 -3.99 -7.27 -4.57
C VAL A 33 -5.13 -8.24 -4.26
N LYS A 34 -6.14 -8.31 -5.13
CA LYS A 34 -7.25 -9.24 -4.95
C LYS A 34 -6.77 -10.68 -4.91
N GLY A 35 -5.87 -11.04 -5.83
CA GLY A 35 -5.33 -12.39 -5.90
C GLY A 35 -4.54 -12.74 -4.66
N LEU A 36 -3.73 -11.81 -4.16
CA LEU A 36 -2.94 -12.04 -2.96
C LEU A 36 -3.82 -12.20 -1.73
N ILE A 37 -4.87 -11.41 -1.61
CA ILE A 37 -5.83 -11.55 -0.51
C ILE A 37 -6.50 -12.92 -0.56
N ALA A 38 -6.87 -13.37 -1.77
CA ALA A 38 -7.49 -14.68 -1.94
C ALA A 38 -6.55 -15.81 -1.54
N GLU A 39 -5.23 -15.59 -1.65
CA GLU A 39 -4.22 -16.57 -1.25
C GLU A 39 -3.85 -16.49 0.22
N GLY A 40 -4.46 -15.58 0.98
CA GLY A 40 -4.21 -15.47 2.41
C GLY A 40 -3.27 -14.36 2.84
N HIS A 41 -2.78 -13.56 1.90
CA HIS A 41 -1.93 -12.41 2.24
C HIS A 41 -2.84 -11.23 2.56
N HIS A 42 -2.76 -10.70 3.75
CA HIS A 42 -3.64 -9.60 4.16
C HIS A 42 -2.90 -8.43 4.82
N LEU A 43 -1.58 -8.50 4.92
CA LEU A 43 -0.75 -7.39 5.42
C LEU A 43 0.10 -6.88 4.27
N PHE A 44 -0.15 -5.66 3.85
CA PHE A 44 0.49 -5.08 2.67
C PHE A 44 1.37 -3.90 3.03
N ILE A 45 2.54 -3.86 2.42
CA ILE A 45 3.43 -2.70 2.47
C ILE A 45 3.51 -2.17 1.04
N LEU A 46 3.09 -0.93 0.84
CA LEU A 46 3.21 -0.27 -0.45
C LEU A 46 4.42 0.66 -0.38
N ASP A 47 5.46 0.30 -1.10
CA ASP A 47 6.69 1.08 -1.18
C ASP A 47 6.55 2.09 -2.30
N LEU A 48 6.45 3.36 -1.93
CA LEU A 48 6.23 4.45 -2.87
C LEU A 48 7.50 5.23 -3.20
N SER A 49 8.68 4.63 -2.94
CA SER A 49 9.95 5.32 -3.18
C SER A 49 10.15 5.68 -4.65
N LYS A 50 9.56 4.96 -5.56
CA LYS A 50 9.65 5.22 -7.01
C LYS A 50 8.35 5.78 -7.58
N THR A 51 7.40 6.13 -6.73
CA THR A 51 6.15 6.73 -7.16
C THR A 51 6.37 8.22 -7.32
N GLU A 52 6.23 8.72 -8.57
CA GLU A 52 6.50 10.12 -8.88
C GLU A 52 5.33 11.02 -8.55
N TYR A 53 4.12 10.54 -8.81
CA TYR A 53 2.94 11.36 -8.64
C TYR A 53 1.68 10.49 -8.64
N MET A 54 0.62 11.01 -8.04
CA MET A 54 -0.68 10.38 -8.17
C MET A 54 -1.76 11.46 -8.18
N SER A 55 -2.79 11.21 -8.99
CA SER A 55 -3.96 12.07 -9.06
C SER A 55 -4.91 11.72 -7.93
N SER A 56 -6.03 12.44 -7.85
CA SER A 56 -7.08 12.10 -6.88
C SER A 56 -7.63 10.69 -7.12
N GLU A 57 -7.69 10.25 -8.39
CA GLU A 57 -8.07 8.87 -8.69
C GLU A 57 -7.01 7.89 -8.19
N GLY A 58 -5.73 8.26 -8.31
CA GLY A 58 -4.65 7.44 -7.77
C GLY A 58 -4.76 7.27 -6.27
N LEU A 59 -5.12 8.33 -5.56
CA LEU A 59 -5.36 8.24 -4.13
C LEU A 59 -6.51 7.30 -3.82
N ASN A 60 -7.56 7.32 -4.64
CA ASN A 60 -8.69 6.40 -4.47
C ASN A 60 -8.28 4.96 -4.70
N VAL A 61 -7.32 4.70 -5.58
CA VAL A 61 -6.77 3.36 -5.76
C VAL A 61 -6.16 2.86 -4.45
N LEU A 62 -5.36 3.70 -3.81
CA LEU A 62 -4.75 3.32 -2.53
C LEU A 62 -5.80 3.11 -1.45
N LEU A 63 -6.84 3.93 -1.43
CA LEU A 63 -7.95 3.76 -0.49
C LEU A 63 -8.68 2.44 -0.71
N LYS A 64 -8.85 2.05 -1.96
CA LYS A 64 -9.47 0.76 -2.28
C LYS A 64 -8.63 -0.39 -1.75
N ILE A 65 -7.32 -0.32 -1.92
CA ILE A 65 -6.43 -1.36 -1.41
C ILE A 65 -6.54 -1.45 0.11
N LEU A 66 -6.48 -0.31 0.79
CA LEU A 66 -6.61 -0.26 2.24
C LEU A 66 -7.93 -0.87 2.72
N THR A 67 -9.03 -0.49 2.06
CA THR A 67 -10.35 -1.01 2.42
C THR A 67 -10.42 -2.52 2.24
N LYS A 68 -9.88 -3.03 1.13
CA LYS A 68 -9.89 -4.47 0.88
C LYS A 68 -9.13 -5.25 1.94
N THR A 69 -7.96 -4.75 2.35
CA THR A 69 -7.16 -5.45 3.36
C THR A 69 -7.82 -5.36 4.73
N ARG A 70 -8.38 -4.21 5.09
CA ARG A 70 -9.07 -4.07 6.38
C ARG A 70 -10.31 -4.94 6.47
N ASN A 71 -11.00 -5.12 5.35
CA ASN A 71 -12.21 -5.97 5.32
C ASN A 71 -11.92 -7.44 5.62
N VAL A 72 -10.68 -7.89 5.46
CA VAL A 72 -10.29 -9.25 5.79
C VAL A 72 -9.42 -9.31 7.05
N GLY A 73 -9.49 -8.26 7.86
CA GLY A 73 -8.76 -8.23 9.14
C GLY A 73 -7.30 -7.87 9.03
N GLY A 74 -6.87 -7.37 7.88
CA GLY A 74 -5.48 -7.01 7.64
C GLY A 74 -5.25 -5.52 7.69
N GLU A 75 -4.19 -5.09 7.00
CA GLU A 75 -3.78 -3.70 6.99
C GLU A 75 -2.91 -3.42 5.78
N THR A 76 -2.92 -2.17 5.34
CA THR A 76 -2.01 -1.68 4.30
C THR A 76 -1.27 -0.48 4.87
N VAL A 77 0.06 -0.52 4.83
CA VAL A 77 0.87 0.62 5.23
C VAL A 77 1.59 1.17 4.01
N LEU A 78 1.85 2.46 4.02
CA LEU A 78 2.59 3.14 2.96
C LEU A 78 3.95 3.52 3.51
N CYS A 79 4.97 3.48 2.68
CA CYS A 79 6.29 3.89 3.13
C CYS A 79 7.07 4.59 2.02
N SER A 80 8.12 5.29 2.43
CA SER A 80 9.08 5.91 1.53
C SER A 80 8.45 6.92 0.58
N ILE A 81 7.45 7.68 1.06
CA ILE A 81 6.81 8.68 0.19
C ILE A 81 7.71 9.90 0.05
N SER A 82 7.65 10.53 -1.12
CA SER A 82 8.38 11.77 -1.36
C SER A 82 7.72 12.93 -0.63
N PRO A 83 8.46 14.05 -0.40
CA PRO A 83 7.84 15.24 0.18
C PRO A 83 6.65 15.75 -0.62
N GLU A 84 6.67 15.62 -1.94
CA GLU A 84 5.56 16.05 -2.80
C GLU A 84 4.32 15.21 -2.57
N LEU A 85 4.50 13.90 -2.44
CA LEU A 85 3.37 13.00 -2.15
C LEU A 85 2.85 13.23 -0.73
N GLU A 86 3.76 13.49 0.22
CA GLU A 86 3.33 13.77 1.58
C GLU A 86 2.43 14.99 1.63
N LYS A 87 2.77 16.04 0.89
CA LYS A 87 1.92 17.24 0.82
C LYS A 87 0.53 16.90 0.28
N LEU A 88 0.47 16.03 -0.70
CA LEU A 88 -0.78 15.62 -1.29
C LEU A 88 -1.67 14.91 -0.27
N PHE A 89 -1.09 14.01 0.52
CA PHE A 89 -1.82 13.32 1.59
C PHE A 89 -2.33 14.31 2.65
N ILE A 90 -1.53 15.30 3.00
CA ILE A 90 -1.91 16.30 3.97
C ILE A 90 -3.07 17.16 3.45
N ILE A 91 -2.93 17.65 2.22
CA ILE A 91 -3.95 18.52 1.61
C ILE A 91 -5.29 17.81 1.47
N THR A 92 -5.27 16.54 1.13
CA THR A 92 -6.49 15.75 0.96
C THR A 92 -6.98 15.16 2.28
N LYS A 93 -6.27 15.40 3.39
CA LYS A 93 -6.56 14.87 4.73
C LYS A 93 -6.48 13.35 4.82
N LEU A 94 -5.84 12.72 3.84
CA LEU A 94 -5.69 11.27 3.83
C LEU A 94 -4.54 10.80 4.73
N ALA A 95 -3.67 11.72 5.16
CA ALA A 95 -2.57 11.37 6.06
C ALA A 95 -3.06 10.76 7.37
N HIS A 96 -4.29 11.04 7.78
CA HIS A 96 -4.87 10.48 9.00
C HIS A 96 -5.47 9.10 8.79
N ILE A 97 -5.73 8.74 7.54
CA ILE A 97 -6.37 7.45 7.21
C ILE A 97 -5.33 6.36 7.04
N PHE A 98 -4.19 6.70 6.43
CA PHE A 98 -3.12 5.76 6.18
C PHE A 98 -2.07 5.78 7.28
N THR A 99 -1.48 4.62 7.55
CA THR A 99 -0.26 4.54 8.33
C THR A 99 0.90 4.73 7.35
N ILE A 100 1.66 5.81 7.54
CA ILE A 100 2.76 6.17 6.66
C ILE A 100 4.05 6.08 7.46
N LEU A 101 5.00 5.29 6.96
CA LEU A 101 6.25 5.01 7.65
C LEU A 101 7.45 5.37 6.78
N PRO A 102 8.64 5.56 7.40
CA PRO A 102 9.80 6.04 6.65
C PRO A 102 10.30 5.08 5.56
N ASN A 103 10.25 3.78 5.81
CA ASN A 103 10.82 2.81 4.90
C ASN A 103 10.22 1.42 5.11
N VAL A 104 10.64 0.47 4.28
CA VAL A 104 10.15 -0.91 4.33
C VAL A 104 10.47 -1.56 5.68
N LYS A 105 11.67 -1.34 6.19
CA LYS A 105 12.09 -1.95 7.45
C LYS A 105 11.18 -1.52 8.61
N GLU A 106 10.87 -0.23 8.69
CA GLU A 106 9.98 0.28 9.74
C GLU A 106 8.56 -0.21 9.54
N SER A 107 8.15 -0.38 8.29
CA SER A 107 6.83 -0.92 7.97
C SER A 107 6.69 -2.35 8.44
N GLU A 108 7.71 -3.16 8.20
CA GLU A 108 7.71 -4.55 8.68
C GLU A 108 7.70 -4.62 10.19
N ALA A 109 8.47 -3.74 10.84
CA ALA A 109 8.49 -3.69 12.30
C ALA A 109 7.11 -3.30 12.86
N PHE A 110 6.45 -2.34 12.23
CA PHE A 110 5.11 -1.92 12.64
C PHE A 110 4.11 -3.06 12.52
N LEU A 111 4.10 -3.74 11.36
CA LEU A 111 3.18 -4.84 11.14
C LEU A 111 3.46 -5.99 12.10
N LYS A 112 4.72 -6.26 12.37
CA LYS A 112 5.10 -7.33 13.30
C LYS A 112 4.63 -7.02 14.71
N ARG A 113 4.74 -5.77 15.16
CA ARG A 113 4.26 -5.38 16.49
C ARG A 113 2.75 -5.51 16.60
N LYS A 114 2.03 -5.08 15.57
CA LYS A 114 0.58 -5.03 15.60
C LYS A 114 -0.08 -6.38 15.28
N PHE A 115 0.54 -7.15 14.38
CA PHE A 115 -0.04 -8.40 13.89
C PHE A 115 0.95 -9.57 14.02
N GLY A 116 1.96 -9.44 14.88
CA GLY A 116 3.12 -10.34 14.90
C GLY A 116 2.82 -11.82 15.02
N LYS A 117 1.80 -12.17 15.78
CA LYS A 117 1.49 -13.58 16.00
C LYS A 117 0.76 -14.22 14.83
N VAL A 118 0.30 -13.42 13.90
CA VAL A 118 -0.48 -13.90 12.77
C VAL A 118 0.37 -14.69 11.80
N GLU A 119 1.64 -14.35 11.69
CA GLU A 119 2.52 -14.98 10.71
C GLU A 119 3.28 -16.18 11.23
N ALA A 120 3.07 -16.55 12.44
CA ALA A 120 3.76 -17.67 13.07
C ALA A 120 3.52 -18.99 12.33
#